data_f9929813f9817e5448ba08f27790dc30
#
_entry.id   f9929813f9817e5448ba08f27790dc30
#
_cell.length_a   1.000
_cell.length_b   1.000
_cell.length_c   1.000
_cell.angle_alpha   90.00
_cell.angle_beta   90.00
_cell.angle_gamma   90.00
#
_symmetry.space_group_name_H-M   'P 1'
#
loop_
_entity.id
_entity.type
_entity.pdbx_description
1 polymer ?
#
loop_
_entity_poly.entity_id
_entity_poly.type
_entity_poly.pdbx_seq_one_letter_code
_entity_poly.pdbx_strand_id
1 'polypeptide(L)'
;MNNNGSRRIASNTMMLFARMFILMLANLYAVRLLIQGLGDNDYGIFTTVAGVVTTTAFLSSILAFAVQRFYSVALGERDLQKSKDIFSASLNIAVGGSVLILVFLETAGVWFVTHHLVIPEARMEATLLAFQFSILTFLLTFVQVPYLAAIYANEDMGVYSVVSTVDGLGRVAASWIITRVAIDRLSLYAFLILVLSLVVFLCYAAISIRRYPECRYTSVKDKNIYRQLISFSGWFSFGSLANTGLTQGNIILLNI
;
A
#
# COMPACT_ATOMS: atom_id res chain seq x y z
N MET A 1 33.77 16.62 -8.70
CA MET A 1 32.69 15.61 -8.50
C MET A 1 32.37 15.58 -7.02
N ASN A 2 31.09 15.81 -6.67
CA ASN A 2 30.68 16.04 -5.28
C ASN A 2 30.65 14.71 -4.50
N ASN A 3 31.67 14.43 -3.69
CA ASN A 3 31.82 13.20 -2.88
C ASN A 3 30.58 12.92 -1.98
N ASN A 4 29.83 13.96 -1.62
CA ASN A 4 28.64 13.84 -0.77
C ASN A 4 27.43 13.21 -1.51
N GLY A 5 27.27 13.48 -2.80
CA GLY A 5 26.20 12.88 -3.60
C GLY A 5 26.39 11.38 -3.82
N SER A 6 27.60 10.98 -4.21
CA SER A 6 27.94 9.55 -4.42
C SER A 6 27.85 8.75 -3.12
N ARG A 7 28.23 9.34 -1.99
CA ARG A 7 28.14 8.69 -0.66
C ARG A 7 26.69 8.52 -0.21
N ARG A 8 25.81 9.49 -0.49
CA ARG A 8 24.38 9.41 -0.20
C ARG A 8 23.70 8.34 -1.05
N ILE A 9 24.01 8.29 -2.35
CA ILE A 9 23.49 7.26 -3.25
C ILE A 9 23.93 5.87 -2.78
N ALA A 10 25.22 5.65 -2.49
CA ALA A 10 25.73 4.38 -2.00
C ALA A 10 25.07 3.95 -0.67
N SER A 11 24.90 4.88 0.28
CA SER A 11 24.21 4.61 1.55
C SER A 11 22.75 4.24 1.35
N ASN A 12 22.01 4.99 0.54
CA ASN A 12 20.61 4.69 0.23
C ASN A 12 20.46 3.32 -0.45
N THR A 13 21.34 3.02 -1.40
CA THR A 13 21.34 1.72 -2.09
C THR A 13 21.60 0.58 -1.10
N MET A 14 22.60 0.72 -0.23
CA MET A 14 22.92 -0.31 0.76
C MET A 14 21.76 -0.55 1.75
N MET A 15 21.10 0.54 2.21
CA MET A 15 19.92 0.44 3.09
C MET A 15 18.76 -0.29 2.39
N LEU A 16 18.51 -0.01 1.12
CA LEU A 16 17.46 -0.67 0.34
C LEU A 16 17.77 -2.15 0.12
N PHE A 17 19.02 -2.53 -0.16
CA PHE A 17 19.42 -3.94 -0.28
C PHE A 17 19.29 -4.69 1.05
N ALA A 18 19.79 -4.12 2.15
CA ALA A 18 19.67 -4.72 3.47
C ALA A 18 18.20 -4.94 3.85
N ARG A 19 17.35 -3.92 3.65
CA ARG A 19 15.91 -4.03 3.83
C ARG A 19 15.31 -5.15 2.99
N MET A 20 15.62 -5.21 1.69
CA MET A 20 15.07 -6.21 0.77
C MET A 20 15.42 -7.64 1.23
N PHE A 21 16.65 -7.86 1.67
CA PHE A 21 17.09 -9.15 2.20
C PHE A 21 16.36 -9.52 3.51
N ILE A 22 16.26 -8.58 4.45
CA ILE A 22 15.53 -8.78 5.71
C ILE A 22 14.07 -9.11 5.44
N LEU A 23 13.40 -8.35 4.57
CA LEU A 23 11.99 -8.57 4.25
C LEU A 23 11.76 -9.88 3.50
N MET A 24 12.69 -10.32 2.66
CA MET A 24 12.60 -11.61 1.99
C MET A 24 12.60 -12.76 3.01
N LEU A 25 13.54 -12.76 3.94
CA LEU A 25 13.61 -13.77 5.00
C LEU A 25 12.39 -13.70 5.94
N ALA A 26 11.98 -12.49 6.32
CA ALA A 26 10.81 -12.24 7.16
C ALA A 26 9.54 -12.79 6.51
N ASN A 27 9.32 -12.52 5.21
CA ASN A 27 8.15 -13.02 4.48
C ASN A 27 8.12 -14.55 4.37
N LEU A 28 9.26 -15.18 4.07
CA LEU A 28 9.34 -16.65 4.02
C LEU A 28 8.98 -17.28 5.36
N TYR A 29 9.48 -16.68 6.45
CA TYR A 29 9.19 -17.16 7.80
C TYR A 29 7.75 -16.87 8.21
N ALA A 30 7.21 -15.69 7.88
CA ALA A 30 5.82 -15.31 8.15
C ALA A 30 4.82 -16.26 7.49
N VAL A 31 5.02 -16.61 6.21
CA VAL A 31 4.14 -17.55 5.49
C VAL A 31 4.12 -18.92 6.18
N ARG A 32 5.28 -19.43 6.60
CA ARG A 32 5.37 -20.70 7.34
C ARG A 32 4.55 -20.65 8.64
N LEU A 33 4.74 -19.60 9.44
CA LEU A 33 3.99 -19.41 10.69
C LEU A 33 2.49 -19.24 10.44
N LEU A 34 2.14 -18.56 9.36
CA LEU A 34 0.75 -18.31 8.98
C LEU A 34 0.02 -19.61 8.63
N ILE A 35 0.64 -20.47 7.83
CA ILE A 35 0.08 -21.80 7.50
C ILE A 35 -0.01 -22.66 8.77
N GLN A 36 0.99 -22.65 9.64
CA GLN A 36 0.94 -23.38 10.90
C GLN A 36 -0.13 -22.84 11.86
N GLY A 37 -0.37 -21.53 11.84
CA GLY A 37 -1.36 -20.88 12.72
C GLY A 37 -2.78 -21.03 12.21
N LEU A 38 -3.05 -20.73 10.95
CA LEU A 38 -4.38 -20.77 10.34
C LEU A 38 -4.79 -22.18 9.90
N GLY A 39 -3.83 -23.01 9.49
CA GLY A 39 -4.10 -24.21 8.71
C GLY A 39 -4.39 -23.89 7.24
N ASP A 40 -4.42 -24.95 6.40
CA ASP A 40 -4.51 -24.79 4.94
C ASP A 40 -5.81 -24.12 4.50
N ASN A 41 -6.95 -24.46 5.12
CA ASN A 41 -8.26 -23.94 4.75
C ASN A 41 -8.37 -22.42 5.05
N ASP A 42 -8.08 -21.99 6.28
CA ASP A 42 -8.20 -20.58 6.67
C ASP A 42 -7.13 -19.72 6.00
N TYR A 43 -5.94 -20.28 5.74
CA TYR A 43 -4.93 -19.62 4.92
C TYR A 43 -5.41 -19.40 3.49
N GLY A 44 -6.03 -20.42 2.88
CA GLY A 44 -6.66 -20.31 1.56
C GLY A 44 -7.76 -19.24 1.51
N ILE A 45 -8.65 -19.23 2.52
CA ILE A 45 -9.71 -18.22 2.64
C ILE A 45 -9.07 -16.82 2.76
N PHE A 46 -8.11 -16.63 3.65
CA PHE A 46 -7.46 -15.32 3.85
C PHE A 46 -6.80 -14.81 2.58
N THR A 47 -6.02 -15.66 1.89
CA THR A 47 -5.32 -15.26 0.65
C THR A 47 -6.28 -14.92 -0.48
N THR A 48 -7.39 -15.65 -0.59
CA THR A 48 -8.43 -15.37 -1.60
C THR A 48 -9.14 -14.05 -1.32
N VAL A 49 -9.55 -13.83 -0.08
CA VAL A 49 -10.23 -12.61 0.38
C VAL A 49 -9.31 -11.38 0.26
N ALA A 50 -8.07 -11.50 0.73
CA ALA A 50 -7.07 -10.45 0.54
C ALA A 50 -6.76 -10.22 -0.95
N GLY A 51 -6.81 -11.29 -1.78
CA GLY A 51 -6.65 -11.24 -3.23
C GLY A 51 -7.69 -10.32 -3.88
N VAL A 52 -8.97 -10.45 -3.50
CA VAL A 52 -10.05 -9.56 -3.99
C VAL A 52 -9.72 -8.10 -3.71
N VAL A 53 -9.27 -7.77 -2.49
CA VAL A 53 -8.89 -6.39 -2.13
C VAL A 53 -7.63 -5.94 -2.88
N THR A 54 -6.63 -6.81 -3.03
CA THR A 54 -5.38 -6.47 -3.72
C THR A 54 -5.55 -6.24 -5.22
N THR A 55 -6.65 -6.68 -5.83
CA THR A 55 -6.97 -6.30 -7.22
C THR A 55 -7.11 -4.79 -7.39
N THR A 56 -7.46 -4.06 -6.33
CA THR A 56 -7.53 -2.59 -6.35
C THR A 56 -6.20 -1.89 -6.09
N ALA A 57 -5.13 -2.65 -5.74
CA ALA A 57 -3.83 -2.07 -5.37
C ALA A 57 -3.12 -1.33 -6.53
N PHE A 58 -3.48 -1.64 -7.79
CA PHE A 58 -2.96 -0.89 -8.94
C PHE A 58 -3.32 0.61 -8.86
N LEU A 59 -4.46 0.96 -8.24
CA LEU A 59 -4.86 2.36 -8.04
C LEU A 59 -3.87 3.11 -7.15
N SER A 60 -3.35 2.45 -6.10
CA SER A 60 -2.31 3.01 -5.22
C SER A 60 -1.03 3.29 -5.99
N SER A 61 -0.62 2.37 -6.86
CA SER A 61 0.60 2.53 -7.68
C SER A 61 0.47 3.71 -8.64
N ILE A 62 -0.68 3.84 -9.30
CA ILE A 62 -0.97 4.92 -10.23
C ILE A 62 -0.89 6.29 -9.53
N LEU A 63 -1.56 6.41 -8.38
CA LEU A 63 -1.54 7.63 -7.58
C LEU A 63 -0.11 7.92 -7.10
N ALA A 64 0.62 6.91 -6.64
CA ALA A 64 2.00 7.08 -6.16
C ALA A 64 2.92 7.63 -7.24
N PHE A 65 2.88 7.10 -8.47
CA PHE A 65 3.69 7.60 -9.59
C PHE A 65 3.33 9.04 -9.97
N ALA A 66 2.04 9.36 -10.02
CA ALA A 66 1.59 10.71 -10.32
C ALA A 66 2.09 11.71 -9.26
N VAL A 67 1.82 11.42 -7.99
CA VAL A 67 2.20 12.31 -6.88
C VAL A 67 3.71 12.46 -6.80
N GLN A 68 4.47 11.36 -6.86
CA GLN A 68 5.93 11.40 -6.81
C GLN A 68 6.53 12.26 -7.91
N ARG A 69 6.02 12.15 -9.14
CA ARG A 69 6.49 12.95 -10.28
C ARG A 69 6.28 14.44 -10.05
N PHE A 70 5.04 14.86 -9.79
CA PHE A 70 4.71 16.28 -9.64
C PHE A 70 5.39 16.88 -8.41
N TYR A 71 5.48 16.12 -7.34
CA TYR A 71 6.13 16.53 -6.11
C TYR A 71 7.64 16.74 -6.30
N SER A 72 8.34 15.80 -6.97
CA SER A 72 9.76 15.92 -7.27
C SER A 72 10.07 17.13 -8.18
N VAL A 73 9.18 17.46 -9.13
CA VAL A 73 9.32 18.64 -9.96
C VAL A 73 9.19 19.92 -9.13
N ALA A 74 8.16 20.02 -8.28
CA ALA A 74 7.95 21.19 -7.44
C ALA A 74 9.09 21.42 -6.43
N LEU A 75 9.64 20.35 -5.86
CA LEU A 75 10.82 20.43 -5.00
C LEU A 75 12.06 20.88 -5.79
N GLY A 76 12.24 20.41 -7.03
CA GLY A 76 13.33 20.85 -7.90
C GLY A 76 13.23 22.35 -8.28
N GLU A 77 12.03 22.86 -8.45
CA GLU A 77 11.75 24.30 -8.66
C GLU A 77 11.91 25.14 -7.38
N ARG A 78 12.05 24.49 -6.22
CA ARG A 78 12.09 25.10 -4.87
C ARG A 78 10.83 25.92 -4.55
N ASP A 79 9.70 25.55 -5.15
CA ASP A 79 8.41 26.18 -4.89
C ASP A 79 7.69 25.42 -3.77
N LEU A 80 7.86 25.94 -2.54
CA LEU A 80 7.26 25.36 -1.34
C LEU A 80 5.72 25.41 -1.39
N GLN A 81 5.13 26.47 -1.96
CA GLN A 81 3.67 26.58 -2.03
C GLN A 81 3.09 25.56 -3.00
N LYS A 82 3.70 25.42 -4.17
CA LYS A 82 3.32 24.39 -5.17
C LYS A 82 3.46 22.98 -4.59
N SER A 83 4.53 22.71 -3.82
CA SER A 83 4.71 21.43 -3.15
C SER A 83 3.61 21.13 -2.13
N LYS A 84 3.20 22.13 -1.31
CA LYS A 84 2.07 22.01 -0.39
C LYS A 84 0.74 21.76 -1.10
N ASP A 85 0.51 22.47 -2.20
CA ASP A 85 -0.72 22.33 -2.96
C ASP A 85 -0.80 20.94 -3.63
N ILE A 86 0.31 20.42 -4.17
CA ILE A 86 0.38 19.06 -4.72
C ILE A 86 0.13 18.03 -3.61
N PHE A 87 0.78 18.16 -2.45
CA PHE A 87 0.56 17.28 -1.31
C PHE A 87 -0.92 17.27 -0.88
N SER A 88 -1.50 18.45 -0.67
CA SER A 88 -2.88 18.59 -0.22
C SER A 88 -3.90 18.09 -1.25
N ALA A 89 -3.67 18.36 -2.55
CA ALA A 89 -4.50 17.85 -3.63
C ALA A 89 -4.43 16.32 -3.71
N SER A 90 -3.23 15.75 -3.59
CA SER A 90 -3.05 14.29 -3.61
C SER A 90 -3.69 13.61 -2.40
N LEU A 91 -3.65 14.24 -1.21
CA LEU A 91 -4.32 13.74 -0.03
C LEU A 91 -5.85 13.77 -0.20
N ASN A 92 -6.40 14.85 -0.75
CA ASN A 92 -7.83 14.93 -1.06
C ASN A 92 -8.25 13.87 -2.09
N ILE A 93 -7.44 13.62 -3.12
CA ILE A 93 -7.69 12.56 -4.11
C ILE A 93 -7.62 11.18 -3.42
N ALA A 94 -6.65 10.97 -2.54
CA ALA A 94 -6.51 9.70 -1.82
C ALA A 94 -7.71 9.45 -0.88
N VAL A 95 -8.14 10.46 -0.12
CA VAL A 95 -9.32 10.34 0.77
C VAL A 95 -10.60 10.16 -0.06
N GLY A 96 -10.84 10.98 -1.09
CA GLY A 96 -12.01 10.84 -1.96
C GLY A 96 -12.02 9.49 -2.70
N GLY A 97 -10.86 9.07 -3.22
CA GLY A 97 -10.70 7.77 -3.86
C GLY A 97 -10.93 6.60 -2.90
N SER A 98 -10.48 6.72 -1.64
CA SER A 98 -10.71 5.68 -0.63
C SER A 98 -12.21 5.48 -0.33
N VAL A 99 -13.01 6.55 -0.35
CA VAL A 99 -14.47 6.45 -0.21
C VAL A 99 -15.09 5.71 -1.39
N LEU A 100 -14.67 6.00 -2.62
CA LEU A 100 -15.16 5.29 -3.81
C LEU A 100 -14.77 3.81 -3.79
N ILE A 101 -13.54 3.51 -3.41
CA ILE A 101 -13.05 2.13 -3.28
C ILE A 101 -13.81 1.39 -2.18
N LEU A 102 -14.07 2.04 -1.04
CA LEU A 102 -14.87 1.48 0.03
C LEU A 102 -16.26 1.07 -0.48
N VAL A 103 -16.98 1.99 -1.13
CA VAL A 103 -18.32 1.72 -1.68
C VAL A 103 -18.28 0.57 -2.69
N PHE A 104 -17.26 0.55 -3.56
CA PHE A 104 -17.09 -0.52 -4.54
C PHE A 104 -16.85 -1.89 -3.87
N LEU A 105 -15.96 -1.96 -2.90
CA LEU A 105 -15.63 -3.21 -2.21
C LEU A 105 -16.75 -3.69 -1.30
N GLU A 106 -17.49 -2.77 -0.66
CA GLU A 106 -18.67 -3.11 0.16
C GLU A 106 -19.86 -3.60 -0.69
N THR A 107 -19.98 -3.15 -1.92
CA THR A 107 -21.05 -3.60 -2.82
C THR A 107 -20.61 -4.80 -3.66
N ALA A 108 -19.75 -4.57 -4.63
CA ALA A 108 -19.30 -5.60 -5.56
C ALA A 108 -18.38 -6.64 -4.90
N GLY A 109 -17.51 -6.22 -3.96
CA GLY A 109 -16.59 -7.13 -3.27
C GLY A 109 -17.32 -8.08 -2.33
N VAL A 110 -18.23 -7.57 -1.48
CA VAL A 110 -19.04 -8.41 -0.58
C VAL A 110 -19.91 -9.35 -1.38
N TRP A 111 -20.57 -8.86 -2.45
CA TRP A 111 -21.37 -9.70 -3.33
C TRP A 111 -20.54 -10.84 -3.94
N PHE A 112 -19.32 -10.54 -4.41
CA PHE A 112 -18.41 -11.54 -4.97
C PHE A 112 -17.99 -12.58 -3.92
N VAL A 113 -17.61 -12.15 -2.72
CA VAL A 113 -17.20 -13.04 -1.63
C VAL A 113 -18.34 -13.98 -1.21
N THR A 114 -19.58 -13.48 -1.14
CA THR A 114 -20.73 -14.24 -0.65
C THR A 114 -21.34 -15.18 -1.69
N HIS A 115 -21.22 -14.88 -3.02
CA HIS A 115 -21.91 -15.64 -4.05
C HIS A 115 -21.00 -16.43 -4.99
N HIS A 116 -19.72 -16.04 -5.11
CA HIS A 116 -18.80 -16.66 -6.05
C HIS A 116 -17.67 -17.46 -5.39
N LEU A 117 -17.36 -17.20 -4.13
CA LEU A 117 -16.33 -17.96 -3.42
C LEU A 117 -16.94 -19.18 -2.73
N VAL A 118 -16.25 -20.32 -2.86
CA VAL A 118 -16.63 -21.56 -2.18
C VAL A 118 -16.06 -21.52 -0.76
N ILE A 119 -16.85 -20.98 0.18
CA ILE A 119 -16.48 -20.84 1.58
C ILE A 119 -17.42 -21.72 2.42
N PRO A 120 -16.91 -22.55 3.36
CA PRO A 120 -17.77 -23.31 4.28
C PRO A 120 -18.67 -22.37 5.08
N GLU A 121 -19.96 -22.71 5.22
CA GLU A 121 -20.93 -21.86 5.95
C GLU A 121 -20.47 -21.52 7.36
N ALA A 122 -19.86 -22.48 8.06
CA ALA A 122 -19.32 -22.28 9.41
C ALA A 122 -18.17 -21.24 9.49
N ARG A 123 -17.54 -20.88 8.35
CA ARG A 123 -16.44 -19.91 8.27
C ARG A 123 -16.85 -18.59 7.63
N MET A 124 -18.08 -18.46 7.15
CA MET A 124 -18.54 -17.28 6.41
C MET A 124 -18.46 -16.00 7.25
N GLU A 125 -18.85 -16.04 8.51
CA GLU A 125 -18.80 -14.87 9.41
C GLU A 125 -17.35 -14.40 9.62
N ALA A 126 -16.43 -15.32 9.95
CA ALA A 126 -15.00 -15.00 10.11
C ALA A 126 -14.39 -14.47 8.81
N THR A 127 -14.83 -15.00 7.66
CA THR A 127 -14.39 -14.56 6.33
C THR A 127 -14.84 -13.13 6.03
N LEU A 128 -16.09 -12.79 6.31
CA LEU A 128 -16.60 -11.43 6.12
C LEU A 128 -15.88 -10.43 7.05
N LEU A 129 -15.62 -10.79 8.30
CA LEU A 129 -14.82 -9.95 9.20
C LEU A 129 -13.39 -9.75 8.68
N ALA A 130 -12.74 -10.81 8.22
CA ALA A 130 -11.41 -10.70 7.62
C ALA A 130 -11.43 -9.84 6.34
N PHE A 131 -12.49 -9.89 5.55
CA PHE A 131 -12.68 -9.03 4.37
C PHE A 131 -12.80 -7.57 4.76
N GLN A 132 -13.63 -7.23 5.76
CA GLN A 132 -13.77 -5.87 6.28
C GLN A 132 -12.44 -5.30 6.78
N PHE A 133 -11.70 -6.08 7.58
CA PHE A 133 -10.39 -5.65 8.04
C PHE A 133 -9.38 -5.48 6.90
N SER A 134 -9.47 -6.31 5.84
CA SER A 134 -8.63 -6.18 4.65
C SER A 134 -8.97 -4.92 3.85
N ILE A 135 -10.25 -4.55 3.72
CA ILE A 135 -10.68 -3.29 3.11
C ILE A 135 -10.09 -2.11 3.87
N LEU A 136 -10.29 -2.05 5.19
CA LEU A 136 -9.77 -0.95 6.02
C LEU A 136 -8.24 -0.85 5.94
N THR A 137 -7.54 -1.98 5.94
CA THR A 137 -6.08 -2.04 5.75
C THR A 137 -5.67 -1.43 4.43
N PHE A 138 -6.38 -1.76 3.35
CA PHE A 138 -6.10 -1.22 2.03
C PHE A 138 -6.35 0.29 1.96
N LEU A 139 -7.46 0.78 2.53
CA LEU A 139 -7.79 2.21 2.57
C LEU A 139 -6.72 3.02 3.31
N LEU A 140 -6.20 2.51 4.45
CA LEU A 140 -5.08 3.13 5.16
C LEU A 140 -3.83 3.21 4.27
N THR A 141 -3.51 2.13 3.57
CA THR A 141 -2.38 2.07 2.63
C THR A 141 -2.56 3.03 1.46
N PHE A 142 -3.79 3.21 0.97
CA PHE A 142 -4.10 4.14 -0.12
C PHE A 142 -3.96 5.60 0.32
N VAL A 143 -4.48 5.96 1.50
CA VAL A 143 -4.33 7.31 2.07
C VAL A 143 -2.87 7.61 2.47
N GLN A 144 -2.06 6.60 2.70
CA GLN A 144 -0.62 6.73 2.99
C GLN A 144 0.20 7.21 1.78
N VAL A 145 -0.27 7.00 0.55
CA VAL A 145 0.48 7.27 -0.69
C VAL A 145 1.11 8.67 -0.76
N PRO A 146 0.41 9.78 -0.46
CA PRO A 146 1.00 11.12 -0.49
C PRO A 146 2.19 11.30 0.46
N TYR A 147 2.14 10.70 1.65
CA TYR A 147 3.23 10.76 2.63
C TYR A 147 4.47 9.98 2.16
N LEU A 148 4.26 8.80 1.56
CA LEU A 148 5.33 8.03 0.94
C LEU A 148 5.95 8.75 -0.24
N ALA A 149 5.14 9.38 -1.09
CA ALA A 149 5.63 10.15 -2.22
C ALA A 149 6.53 11.33 -1.77
N ALA A 150 6.19 11.99 -0.65
CA ALA A 150 7.01 13.03 -0.06
C ALA A 150 8.38 12.49 0.41
N ILE A 151 8.40 11.32 1.06
CA ILE A 151 9.66 10.67 1.51
C ILE A 151 10.54 10.32 0.31
N TYR A 152 9.95 9.75 -0.76
CA TYR A 152 10.69 9.41 -1.98
C TYR A 152 11.22 10.66 -2.71
N ALA A 153 10.41 11.71 -2.83
CA ALA A 153 10.81 12.94 -3.49
C ALA A 153 11.93 13.68 -2.74
N ASN A 154 11.97 13.56 -1.41
CA ASN A 154 13.07 14.06 -0.57
C ASN A 154 14.27 13.11 -0.50
N GLU A 155 14.23 11.98 -1.23
CA GLU A 155 15.28 10.94 -1.26
C GLU A 155 15.62 10.37 0.13
N ASP A 156 14.67 10.37 1.06
CA ASP A 156 14.88 9.87 2.43
C ASP A 156 14.61 8.37 2.54
N MET A 157 15.42 7.60 1.80
CA MET A 157 15.28 6.15 1.74
C MET A 157 15.56 5.46 3.08
N GLY A 158 16.24 6.15 4.01
CA GLY A 158 16.48 5.67 5.36
C GLY A 158 15.17 5.53 6.15
N VAL A 159 14.32 6.56 6.15
CA VAL A 159 13.01 6.53 6.80
C VAL A 159 12.14 5.42 6.21
N TYR A 160 12.08 5.37 4.88
CA TYR A 160 11.31 4.32 4.20
C TYR A 160 11.80 2.91 4.59
N SER A 161 13.12 2.68 4.59
CA SER A 161 13.70 1.38 4.91
C SER A 161 13.39 0.95 6.34
N VAL A 162 13.49 1.85 7.31
CA VAL A 162 13.20 1.55 8.72
C VAL A 162 11.73 1.22 8.91
N VAL A 163 10.82 2.09 8.47
CA VAL A 163 9.38 1.90 8.70
C VAL A 163 8.87 0.65 7.97
N SER A 164 9.31 0.41 6.73
CA SER A 164 8.91 -0.79 5.99
C SER A 164 9.51 -2.09 6.56
N THR A 165 10.68 -2.02 7.21
CA THR A 165 11.24 -3.16 7.94
C THR A 165 10.42 -3.45 9.20
N VAL A 166 10.00 -2.42 9.93
CA VAL A 166 9.09 -2.56 11.08
C VAL A 166 7.75 -3.19 10.65
N ASP A 167 7.18 -2.76 9.50
CA ASP A 167 5.98 -3.40 8.93
C ASP A 167 6.21 -4.89 8.65
N GLY A 168 7.29 -5.24 7.96
CA GLY A 168 7.60 -6.64 7.65
C GLY A 168 7.81 -7.51 8.89
N LEU A 169 8.55 -7.02 9.87
CA LEU A 169 8.74 -7.73 11.15
C LEU A 169 7.45 -7.79 11.96
N GLY A 170 6.61 -6.75 11.91
CA GLY A 170 5.29 -6.74 12.52
C GLY A 170 4.37 -7.83 11.95
N ARG A 171 4.44 -8.10 10.64
CA ARG A 171 3.73 -9.22 10.00
C ARG A 171 4.20 -10.58 10.50
N VAL A 172 5.50 -10.75 10.71
CA VAL A 172 6.05 -11.97 11.35
C VAL A 172 5.52 -12.10 12.77
N ALA A 173 5.54 -11.03 13.56
CA ALA A 173 5.00 -11.02 14.91
C ALA A 173 3.50 -11.37 14.95
N ALA A 174 2.69 -10.78 14.06
CA ALA A 174 1.27 -11.10 13.92
C ALA A 174 1.06 -12.59 13.59
N SER A 175 1.84 -13.14 12.64
CA SER A 175 1.80 -14.56 12.28
C SER A 175 2.21 -15.45 13.45
N TRP A 176 3.16 -15.03 14.27
CA TRP A 176 3.57 -15.78 15.47
C TRP A 176 2.50 -15.74 16.57
N ILE A 177 1.87 -14.60 16.80
CA ILE A 177 0.80 -14.43 17.82
C ILE A 177 -0.33 -15.41 17.56
N ILE A 178 -0.81 -15.56 16.33
CA ILE A 178 -1.92 -16.46 16.01
C ILE A 178 -1.61 -17.94 16.27
N THR A 179 -0.32 -18.34 16.31
CA THR A 179 0.04 -19.72 16.67
C THR A 179 -0.14 -20.02 18.17
N ARG A 180 -0.24 -18.98 19.02
CA ARG A 180 -0.30 -19.07 20.48
C ARG A 180 -1.68 -18.83 21.08
N VAL A 181 -2.63 -18.37 20.27
CA VAL A 181 -3.96 -17.95 20.75
C VAL A 181 -5.02 -18.94 20.28
N ALA A 182 -6.01 -19.20 21.17
CA ALA A 182 -7.10 -20.14 20.91
C ALA A 182 -8.40 -19.50 20.39
N ILE A 183 -8.38 -18.19 20.07
CA ILE A 183 -9.51 -17.47 19.49
C ILE A 183 -9.57 -17.72 17.98
N ASP A 184 -10.64 -17.30 17.29
CA ASP A 184 -10.71 -17.37 15.83
C ASP A 184 -9.50 -16.69 15.17
N ARG A 185 -8.60 -17.52 14.65
CA ARG A 185 -7.28 -17.09 14.18
C ARG A 185 -7.35 -16.30 12.91
N LEU A 186 -8.36 -16.55 12.05
CA LEU A 186 -8.55 -15.85 10.77
C LEU A 186 -8.89 -14.38 11.03
N SER A 187 -9.92 -14.12 11.82
CA SER A 187 -10.36 -12.77 12.18
C SER A 187 -9.28 -12.03 12.99
N LEU A 188 -8.62 -12.73 13.93
CA LEU A 188 -7.54 -12.16 14.71
C LEU A 188 -6.35 -11.74 13.85
N TYR A 189 -5.93 -12.55 12.89
CA TYR A 189 -4.84 -12.20 11.99
C TYR A 189 -5.16 -10.97 11.15
N ALA A 190 -6.33 -10.93 10.53
CA ALA A 190 -6.77 -9.77 9.74
C ALA A 190 -6.83 -8.49 10.59
N PHE A 191 -7.31 -8.59 11.84
CA PHE A 191 -7.31 -7.48 12.79
C PHE A 191 -5.89 -7.01 13.14
N LEU A 192 -4.95 -7.93 13.41
CA LEU A 192 -3.56 -7.59 13.72
C LEU A 192 -2.88 -6.87 12.54
N ILE A 193 -3.17 -7.29 11.31
CA ILE A 193 -2.66 -6.62 10.10
C ILE A 193 -3.26 -5.21 9.96
N LEU A 194 -4.54 -5.02 10.27
CA LEU A 194 -5.16 -3.69 10.31
C LEU A 194 -4.48 -2.79 11.33
N VAL A 195 -4.29 -3.25 12.56
CA VAL A 195 -3.62 -2.48 13.62
C VAL A 195 -2.19 -2.13 13.21
N LEU A 196 -1.45 -3.09 12.65
CA LEU A 196 -0.09 -2.85 12.14
C LEU A 196 -0.10 -1.78 11.04
N SER A 197 -1.01 -1.87 10.08
CA SER A 197 -1.12 -0.89 8.99
C SER A 197 -1.49 0.51 9.50
N LEU A 198 -2.32 0.60 10.54
CA LEU A 198 -2.62 1.86 11.22
C LEU A 198 -1.37 2.46 11.87
N VAL A 199 -0.59 1.65 12.59
CA VAL A 199 0.67 2.09 13.20
C VAL A 199 1.66 2.58 12.14
N VAL A 200 1.82 1.83 11.05
CA VAL A 200 2.70 2.19 9.92
C VAL A 200 2.24 3.49 9.25
N PHE A 201 0.94 3.64 9.00
CA PHE A 201 0.35 4.87 8.48
C PHE A 201 0.65 6.07 9.38
N LEU A 202 0.42 5.92 10.69
CA LEU A 202 0.69 6.99 11.67
C LEU A 202 2.19 7.34 11.74
N CYS A 203 3.08 6.34 11.63
CA CYS A 203 4.53 6.57 11.56
C CYS A 203 4.91 7.41 10.33
N TYR A 204 4.45 7.03 9.14
CA TYR A 204 4.73 7.78 7.92
C TYR A 204 4.14 9.19 7.97
N ALA A 205 2.89 9.33 8.41
CA ALA A 205 2.23 10.63 8.54
C ALA A 205 2.97 11.53 9.55
N ALA A 206 3.28 11.02 10.75
CA ALA A 206 3.96 11.77 11.80
C ALA A 206 5.37 12.20 11.37
N ILE A 207 6.15 11.32 10.75
CA ILE A 207 7.50 11.65 10.27
C ILE A 207 7.41 12.69 9.15
N SER A 208 6.53 12.50 8.17
CA SER A 208 6.40 13.42 7.03
C SER A 208 5.96 14.81 7.47
N ILE A 209 4.95 14.92 8.34
CA ILE A 209 4.44 16.22 8.82
C ILE A 209 5.48 16.97 9.66
N ARG A 210 6.29 16.22 10.46
CA ARG A 210 7.32 16.84 11.32
C ARG A 210 8.57 17.24 10.55
N ARG A 211 8.95 16.45 9.55
CA ARG A 211 10.23 16.58 8.86
C ARG A 211 10.15 17.43 7.61
N TYR A 212 9.00 17.42 6.92
CA TYR A 212 8.80 18.12 5.66
C TYR A 212 7.72 19.21 5.81
N PRO A 213 8.09 20.50 5.76
CA PRO A 213 7.15 21.61 5.93
C PRO A 213 6.08 21.65 4.83
N GLU A 214 6.35 21.06 3.69
CA GLU A 214 5.43 20.91 2.55
C GLU A 214 4.32 19.88 2.80
N CYS A 215 4.48 18.95 3.75
CA CYS A 215 3.46 17.96 4.11
C CYS A 215 2.39 18.51 5.07
N ARG A 216 2.35 19.83 5.26
CA ARG A 216 1.28 20.47 6.01
C ARG A 216 0.11 20.76 5.07
N TYR A 217 -1.07 20.25 5.43
CA TYR A 217 -2.28 20.43 4.66
C TYR A 217 -2.63 21.92 4.50
N THR A 218 -2.92 22.31 3.27
CA THR A 218 -3.40 23.65 2.91
C THR A 218 -4.62 23.49 2.00
N SER A 219 -5.55 24.46 2.08
CA SER A 219 -6.72 24.44 1.18
C SER A 219 -6.28 24.78 -0.26
N VAL A 220 -6.39 23.79 -1.15
CA VAL A 220 -6.00 23.95 -2.56
C VAL A 220 -7.11 24.66 -3.32
N LYS A 221 -6.82 25.86 -3.86
CA LYS A 221 -7.76 26.66 -4.66
C LYS A 221 -7.62 26.39 -6.16
N ASP A 222 -6.44 25.92 -6.60
CA ASP A 222 -6.16 25.69 -8.02
C ASP A 222 -6.68 24.33 -8.48
N LYS A 223 -7.75 24.36 -9.28
CA LYS A 223 -8.34 23.16 -9.89
C LYS A 223 -7.42 22.51 -10.94
N ASN A 224 -6.44 23.24 -11.49
CA ASN A 224 -5.53 22.69 -12.48
C ASN A 224 -4.64 21.60 -11.90
N ILE A 225 -4.25 21.70 -10.62
CA ILE A 225 -3.45 20.67 -9.94
C ILE A 225 -4.21 19.35 -9.88
N TYR A 226 -5.48 19.37 -9.49
CA TYR A 226 -6.33 18.17 -9.50
C TYR A 226 -6.45 17.58 -10.91
N ARG A 227 -6.70 18.42 -11.90
CA ARG A 227 -6.81 17.98 -13.29
C ARG A 227 -5.52 17.33 -13.79
N GLN A 228 -4.36 17.92 -13.48
CA GLN A 228 -3.06 17.37 -13.87
C GLN A 228 -2.80 16.01 -13.21
N LEU A 229 -3.03 15.88 -11.90
CA LEU A 229 -2.85 14.62 -11.17
C LEU A 229 -3.77 13.52 -11.71
N ILE A 230 -5.06 13.81 -11.89
CA ILE A 230 -6.06 12.83 -12.36
C ILE A 230 -5.80 12.46 -13.82
N SER A 231 -5.53 13.44 -14.68
CA SER A 231 -5.25 13.18 -16.10
C SER A 231 -3.99 12.35 -16.30
N PHE A 232 -2.93 12.67 -15.58
CA PHE A 232 -1.69 11.87 -15.62
C PHE A 232 -1.93 10.45 -15.09
N SER A 233 -2.66 10.32 -13.99
CA SER A 233 -3.05 9.01 -13.44
C SER A 233 -3.83 8.18 -14.45
N GLY A 234 -4.77 8.79 -15.19
CA GLY A 234 -5.54 8.12 -16.22
C GLY A 234 -4.68 7.60 -17.38
N TRP A 235 -3.77 8.42 -17.90
CA TRP A 235 -2.84 8.01 -18.96
C TRP A 235 -1.87 6.92 -18.50
N PHE A 236 -1.35 7.03 -17.28
CA PHE A 236 -0.47 6.03 -16.72
C PHE A 236 -1.19 4.69 -16.52
N SER A 237 -2.48 4.72 -16.11
CA SER A 237 -3.33 3.53 -16.00
C SER A 237 -3.46 2.82 -17.33
N PHE A 238 -3.74 3.56 -18.40
CA PHE A 238 -3.89 3.00 -19.74
C PHE A 238 -2.58 2.37 -20.24
N GLY A 239 -1.45 3.04 -20.05
CA GLY A 239 -0.13 2.49 -20.39
C GLY A 239 0.23 1.23 -19.58
N SER A 240 -0.10 1.21 -18.30
CA SER A 240 0.13 0.07 -17.42
C SER A 240 -0.73 -1.14 -17.80
N LEU A 241 -2.01 -0.93 -18.11
CA LEU A 241 -2.93 -1.97 -18.61
C LEU A 241 -2.46 -2.52 -19.95
N ALA A 242 -2.03 -1.66 -20.88
CA ALA A 242 -1.48 -2.08 -22.17
C ALA A 242 -0.23 -2.95 -21.99
N ASN A 243 0.69 -2.56 -21.11
CA ASN A 243 1.90 -3.34 -20.82
C ASN A 243 1.57 -4.69 -20.16
N THR A 244 0.62 -4.72 -19.22
CA THR A 244 0.15 -5.97 -18.60
C THR A 244 -0.55 -6.86 -19.63
N GLY A 245 -1.36 -6.28 -20.53
CA GLY A 245 -1.99 -7.00 -21.62
C GLY A 245 -0.98 -7.62 -22.58
N LEU A 246 0.09 -6.91 -22.92
CA LEU A 246 1.16 -7.43 -23.77
C LEU A 246 1.94 -8.57 -23.09
N THR A 247 2.30 -8.43 -21.82
CA THR A 247 3.06 -9.45 -21.09
C THR A 247 2.21 -10.71 -20.82
N GLN A 248 1.01 -10.56 -20.35
CA GLN A 248 0.10 -11.69 -20.09
C GLN A 248 -0.47 -12.29 -21.38
N GLY A 249 -0.74 -11.45 -22.38
CA GLY A 249 -1.17 -11.89 -23.70
C GLY A 249 -0.14 -12.79 -24.37
N ASN A 250 1.15 -12.46 -24.29
CA ASN A 250 2.21 -13.33 -24.80
C ASN A 250 2.27 -14.69 -24.12
N ILE A 251 2.03 -14.74 -22.78
CA ILE A 251 2.00 -16.01 -22.04
C ILE A 251 0.81 -16.88 -22.49
N ILE A 252 -0.35 -16.27 -22.72
CA ILE A 252 -1.54 -16.97 -23.21
C ILE A 252 -1.32 -17.50 -24.62
N LEU A 253 -0.76 -16.66 -25.52
CA LEU A 253 -0.46 -17.05 -26.90
C LEU A 253 0.58 -18.18 -27.02
N LEU A 254 1.50 -18.27 -26.06
CA LEU A 254 2.50 -19.35 -26.03
C LEU A 254 1.92 -20.68 -25.49
N ASN A 255 0.73 -20.66 -24.87
CA ASN A 255 0.05 -21.84 -24.33
C ASN A 255 -1.08 -22.35 -25.24
N ILE A 256 -1.34 -21.68 -26.37
CA ILE A 256 -2.26 -22.11 -27.43
C ILE A 256 -1.45 -22.73 -28.57
#